data_e048e8d49fae71615ff6387c398c4ba7
#
_entry.id   e048e8d49fae71615ff6387c398c4ba7
#
_cell.length_a   1.000
_cell.length_b   1.000
_cell.length_c   1.000
_cell.angle_alpha   90.00
_cell.angle_beta   90.00
_cell.angle_gamma   90.00
#
_symmetry.space_group_name_H-M   'P 1'
#
loop_
_entity.id
_entity.type
_entity.pdbx_description
1 polymer ?
#
loop_
_entity_poly.entity_id
_entity_poly.type
_entity_poly.pdbx_seq_one_letter_code
_entity_poly.pdbx_strand_id
1 'polypeptide(L)'
;MENSVSSAALNAAREQLDAAEAAREVILLQHIANGVIIDSRTVQIAPDVVIAPGAVILAGTILRGRTVIGAGCIIGPNTLIEDSIVDEGSTVNASQVYSSHIGPHNNIGPFTHVRVNTVTDYGVHLGAYVETKNSNFARGNTVSHLTYIGDSDVGKYCNFGCGTVTCNYDGKDKFRTTIGDYCFIGCNTNLVAPVKVGDGAYTAAGSTITKDVPAQALGIARERQTNLDGWAEPKMEAYIAKKQKLEKEQSK
;
A
#
# COMPACT_ATOMS: atom_id res chain seq x y z
N MET A 1 -11.10 33.72 -28.29
CA MET A 1 -9.96 33.50 -29.22
C MET A 1 -9.91 32.00 -29.47
N GLU A 2 -10.43 31.55 -30.62
CA GLU A 2 -10.30 30.15 -31.04
C GLU A 2 -8.82 29.90 -31.41
N ASN A 3 -8.11 29.16 -30.60
CA ASN A 3 -6.78 28.62 -30.94
C ASN A 3 -6.99 27.50 -31.98
N SER A 4 -7.12 27.83 -33.24
CA SER A 4 -7.13 26.83 -34.31
C SER A 4 -5.70 26.31 -34.52
N VAL A 5 -5.44 25.08 -34.08
CA VAL A 5 -4.18 24.39 -34.35
C VAL A 5 -4.08 24.12 -35.85
N SER A 6 -2.96 24.45 -36.49
CA SER A 6 -2.78 24.24 -37.94
C SER A 6 -2.75 22.73 -38.29
N SER A 7 -3.21 22.40 -39.50
CA SER A 7 -3.19 21.01 -40.00
C SER A 7 -1.77 20.42 -40.00
N ALA A 8 -0.76 21.23 -40.27
CA ALA A 8 0.66 20.81 -40.23
C ALA A 8 1.08 20.44 -38.80
N ALA A 9 0.68 21.23 -37.80
CA ALA A 9 0.99 20.92 -36.39
C ALA A 9 0.27 19.63 -35.93
N LEU A 10 -0.97 19.40 -36.37
CA LEU A 10 -1.70 18.16 -36.07
C LEU A 10 -1.03 16.92 -36.72
N ASN A 11 -0.56 17.04 -37.95
CA ASN A 11 0.15 15.94 -38.61
C ASN A 11 1.47 15.62 -37.92
N ALA A 12 2.27 16.62 -37.57
CA ALA A 12 3.52 16.43 -36.81
C ALA A 12 3.25 15.78 -35.43
N ALA A 13 2.21 16.19 -34.73
CA ALA A 13 1.82 15.57 -33.46
C ALA A 13 1.40 14.10 -33.63
N ARG A 14 0.70 13.76 -34.71
CA ARG A 14 0.32 12.38 -35.03
C ARG A 14 1.55 11.52 -35.30
N GLU A 15 2.47 11.98 -36.16
CA GLU A 15 3.72 11.27 -36.45
C GLU A 15 4.55 11.04 -35.17
N GLN A 16 4.58 11.99 -34.25
CA GLN A 16 5.24 11.84 -32.95
C GLN A 16 4.59 10.77 -32.08
N LEU A 17 3.26 10.70 -32.03
CA LEU A 17 2.53 9.66 -31.30
C LEU A 17 2.77 8.29 -31.89
N ASP A 18 2.67 8.15 -33.22
CA ASP A 18 2.88 6.89 -33.92
C ASP A 18 4.32 6.36 -33.70
N ALA A 19 5.33 7.23 -33.75
CA ALA A 19 6.71 6.87 -33.45
C ALA A 19 6.90 6.41 -31.99
N ALA A 20 6.25 7.08 -31.05
CA ALA A 20 6.30 6.70 -29.64
C ALA A 20 5.60 5.34 -29.38
N GLU A 21 4.49 5.07 -30.06
CA GLU A 21 3.80 3.78 -29.98
C GLU A 21 4.65 2.65 -30.57
N ALA A 22 5.25 2.86 -31.73
CA ALA A 22 6.15 1.88 -32.35
C ALA A 22 7.37 1.57 -31.43
N ALA A 23 7.97 2.58 -30.83
CA ALA A 23 9.08 2.39 -29.90
C ALA A 23 8.67 1.57 -28.66
N ARG A 24 7.48 1.83 -28.09
CA ARG A 24 6.93 1.03 -26.98
C ARG A 24 6.69 -0.42 -27.37
N GLU A 25 6.10 -0.66 -28.54
CA GLU A 25 5.84 -2.01 -29.03
C GLU A 25 7.13 -2.83 -29.16
N VAL A 26 8.21 -2.24 -29.64
CA VAL A 26 9.52 -2.91 -29.71
C VAL A 26 9.98 -3.39 -28.32
N ILE A 27 9.86 -2.55 -27.29
CA ILE A 27 10.23 -2.92 -25.92
C ILE A 27 9.37 -4.08 -25.41
N LEU A 28 8.06 -4.04 -25.62
CA LEU A 28 7.16 -5.13 -25.22
C LEU A 28 7.54 -6.44 -25.88
N LEU A 29 7.78 -6.41 -27.20
CA LEU A 29 8.18 -7.59 -27.98
C LEU A 29 9.51 -8.18 -27.53
N GLN A 30 10.48 -7.33 -27.14
CA GLN A 30 11.76 -7.79 -26.58
C GLN A 30 11.56 -8.54 -25.27
N HIS A 31 10.73 -8.03 -24.35
CA HIS A 31 10.41 -8.72 -23.10
C HIS A 31 9.64 -10.01 -23.32
N ILE A 32 8.67 -10.03 -24.23
CA ILE A 32 7.94 -11.26 -24.59
C ILE A 32 8.89 -12.31 -25.19
N ALA A 33 9.78 -11.91 -26.09
CA ALA A 33 10.80 -12.79 -26.66
C ALA A 33 11.75 -13.37 -25.61
N ASN A 34 11.98 -12.64 -24.51
CA ASN A 34 12.77 -13.07 -23.37
C ASN A 34 11.97 -13.90 -22.34
N GLY A 35 10.74 -14.30 -22.66
CA GLY A 35 9.92 -15.18 -21.82
C GLY A 35 9.08 -14.49 -20.74
N VAL A 36 8.89 -13.16 -20.83
CA VAL A 36 7.94 -12.42 -20.01
C VAL A 36 6.53 -12.56 -20.60
N ILE A 37 5.54 -12.75 -19.74
CA ILE A 37 4.12 -12.82 -20.13
C ILE A 37 3.50 -11.44 -19.99
N ILE A 38 3.07 -10.84 -21.11
CA ILE A 38 2.41 -9.52 -21.14
C ILE A 38 1.03 -9.70 -21.75
N ASP A 39 -0.03 -9.37 -20.98
CA ASP A 39 -1.41 -9.63 -21.39
C ASP A 39 -2.04 -8.52 -22.24
N SER A 40 -1.43 -7.33 -22.29
CA SER A 40 -2.02 -6.17 -22.93
C SER A 40 -1.00 -5.17 -23.49
N ARG A 41 -1.34 -4.56 -24.62
CA ARG A 41 -0.59 -3.41 -25.19
C ARG A 41 -0.68 -2.13 -24.33
N THR A 42 -1.54 -2.08 -23.34
CA THR A 42 -1.63 -0.95 -22.40
C THR A 42 -0.50 -0.93 -21.36
N VAL A 43 0.30 -1.99 -21.30
CA VAL A 43 1.52 -2.05 -20.48
C VAL A 43 2.56 -1.07 -21.02
N GLN A 44 3.21 -0.33 -20.13
CA GLN A 44 4.27 0.62 -20.45
C GLN A 44 5.55 0.22 -19.70
N ILE A 45 6.62 -0.02 -20.44
CA ILE A 45 7.92 -0.41 -19.89
C ILE A 45 8.98 0.55 -20.43
N ALA A 46 9.71 1.20 -19.51
CA ALA A 46 10.84 2.06 -19.88
C ALA A 46 12.06 1.21 -20.31
N PRO A 47 12.97 1.76 -21.14
CA PRO A 47 14.10 1.00 -21.70
C PRO A 47 15.06 0.38 -20.68
N ASP A 48 15.21 1.01 -19.49
CA ASP A 48 16.15 0.57 -18.44
C ASP A 48 15.56 -0.47 -17.49
N VAL A 49 14.30 -0.87 -17.70
CA VAL A 49 13.62 -1.88 -16.87
C VAL A 49 14.09 -3.28 -17.23
N VAL A 50 14.39 -4.08 -16.21
CA VAL A 50 14.78 -5.48 -16.36
C VAL A 50 13.69 -6.37 -15.80
N ILE A 51 13.22 -7.34 -16.59
CA ILE A 51 12.18 -8.30 -16.17
C ILE A 51 12.68 -9.71 -16.44
N ALA A 52 12.67 -10.54 -15.40
CA ALA A 52 13.08 -11.94 -15.50
C ALA A 52 12.03 -12.78 -16.28
N PRO A 53 12.46 -13.85 -16.96
CA PRO A 53 11.55 -14.81 -17.61
C PRO A 53 10.53 -15.38 -16.63
N GLY A 54 9.31 -15.64 -17.12
CA GLY A 54 8.21 -16.19 -16.32
C GLY A 54 7.48 -15.15 -15.45
N ALA A 55 7.89 -13.89 -15.43
CA ALA A 55 7.09 -12.83 -14.83
C ALA A 55 5.86 -12.52 -15.69
N VAL A 56 4.75 -12.14 -15.03
CA VAL A 56 3.47 -11.79 -15.66
C VAL A 56 3.19 -10.30 -15.41
N ILE A 57 3.01 -9.55 -16.50
CA ILE A 57 2.73 -8.11 -16.46
C ILE A 57 1.33 -7.87 -17.03
N LEU A 58 0.43 -7.39 -16.17
CA LEU A 58 -0.99 -7.21 -16.49
C LEU A 58 -1.31 -5.79 -16.98
N ALA A 59 -2.47 -5.65 -17.61
CA ALA A 59 -2.95 -4.44 -18.26
C ALA A 59 -2.82 -3.18 -17.37
N GLY A 60 -2.48 -2.05 -17.98
CA GLY A 60 -2.36 -0.76 -17.31
C GLY A 60 -1.15 -0.61 -16.39
N THR A 61 -0.26 -1.60 -16.36
CA THR A 61 0.99 -1.54 -15.58
C THR A 61 1.99 -0.59 -16.24
N ILE A 62 2.66 0.21 -15.42
CA ILE A 62 3.71 1.16 -15.82
C ILE A 62 4.98 0.83 -15.03
N LEU A 63 6.05 0.45 -15.73
CA LEU A 63 7.37 0.19 -15.16
C LEU A 63 8.37 1.22 -15.68
N ARG A 64 9.05 1.94 -14.79
CA ARG A 64 10.00 3.00 -15.16
C ARG A 64 11.25 3.00 -14.30
N GLY A 65 12.19 3.87 -14.72
CA GLY A 65 13.48 4.01 -14.06
C GLY A 65 14.26 2.71 -14.07
N ARG A 66 15.15 2.51 -13.11
CA ARG A 66 15.96 1.30 -12.97
C ARG A 66 15.21 0.21 -12.20
N THR A 67 14.00 -0.11 -12.66
CA THR A 67 13.16 -1.13 -12.02
C THR A 67 13.59 -2.53 -12.45
N VAL A 68 13.64 -3.45 -11.48
CA VAL A 68 13.95 -4.86 -11.69
C VAL A 68 12.80 -5.72 -11.17
N ILE A 69 12.27 -6.62 -12.02
CA ILE A 69 11.19 -7.56 -11.68
C ILE A 69 11.74 -8.99 -11.75
N GLY A 70 11.66 -9.71 -10.64
CA GLY A 70 12.10 -11.09 -10.49
C GLY A 70 11.20 -12.12 -11.19
N ALA A 71 11.68 -13.35 -11.29
CA ALA A 71 10.98 -14.45 -11.93
C ALA A 71 9.68 -14.81 -11.18
N GLY A 72 8.63 -15.18 -11.92
CA GLY A 72 7.36 -15.60 -11.35
C GLY A 72 6.58 -14.49 -10.63
N CYS A 73 7.01 -13.24 -10.73
CA CYS A 73 6.23 -12.10 -10.23
C CYS A 73 4.95 -11.91 -11.04
N ILE A 74 3.89 -11.43 -10.37
CA ILE A 74 2.64 -11.00 -11.01
C ILE A 74 2.45 -9.52 -10.72
N ILE A 75 2.61 -8.68 -11.74
CA ILE A 75 2.57 -7.22 -11.61
C ILE A 75 1.35 -6.65 -12.34
N GLY A 76 0.52 -5.95 -11.62
CA GLY A 76 -0.71 -5.36 -12.17
C GLY A 76 -1.99 -6.05 -11.66
N PRO A 77 -3.16 -5.67 -12.24
CA PRO A 77 -3.31 -4.58 -13.21
C PRO A 77 -3.15 -3.19 -12.58
N ASN A 78 -3.02 -2.14 -13.43
CA ASN A 78 -3.00 -0.74 -12.98
C ASN A 78 -1.97 -0.44 -11.87
N THR A 79 -0.76 -0.96 -12.03
CA THR A 79 0.34 -0.84 -11.07
C THR A 79 1.41 0.08 -11.63
N LEU A 80 1.97 0.97 -10.79
CA LEU A 80 3.13 1.77 -11.13
C LEU A 80 4.31 1.37 -10.25
N ILE A 81 5.44 1.01 -10.88
CA ILE A 81 6.70 0.72 -10.18
C ILE A 81 7.81 1.56 -10.80
N GLU A 82 8.52 2.31 -9.95
CA GLU A 82 9.61 3.19 -10.39
C GLU A 82 10.83 3.03 -9.48
N ASP A 83 12.03 2.91 -10.09
CA ASP A 83 13.33 2.81 -9.40
C ASP A 83 13.35 1.77 -8.27
N SER A 84 12.71 0.63 -8.47
CA SER A 84 12.46 -0.36 -7.43
C SER A 84 12.84 -1.77 -7.85
N ILE A 85 13.11 -2.62 -6.86
CA ILE A 85 13.36 -4.04 -7.06
C ILE A 85 12.17 -4.81 -6.50
N VAL A 86 11.65 -5.76 -7.26
CA VAL A 86 10.64 -6.73 -6.82
C VAL A 86 11.21 -8.13 -7.05
N ASP A 87 11.52 -8.83 -5.96
CA ASP A 87 12.11 -10.16 -6.01
C ASP A 87 11.08 -11.24 -6.39
N GLU A 88 11.58 -12.43 -6.69
CA GLU A 88 10.83 -13.54 -7.27
C GLU A 88 9.54 -13.91 -6.53
N GLY A 89 8.55 -14.35 -7.27
CA GLY A 89 7.28 -14.88 -6.77
C GLY A 89 6.38 -13.86 -6.07
N SER A 90 6.73 -12.57 -6.13
CA SER A 90 5.95 -11.51 -5.50
C SER A 90 4.80 -11.03 -6.37
N THR A 91 3.72 -10.60 -5.75
CA THR A 91 2.55 -9.99 -6.42
C THR A 91 2.42 -8.53 -6.03
N VAL A 92 2.29 -7.64 -7.03
CA VAL A 92 1.99 -6.22 -6.81
C VAL A 92 0.75 -5.85 -7.62
N ASN A 93 -0.37 -5.63 -6.94
CA ASN A 93 -1.68 -5.43 -7.54
C ASN A 93 -2.20 -4.01 -7.31
N ALA A 94 -2.59 -3.31 -8.39
CA ALA A 94 -3.23 -2.00 -8.38
C ALA A 94 -2.59 -1.01 -7.37
N SER A 95 -1.27 -0.96 -7.34
CA SER A 95 -0.49 -0.29 -6.29
C SER A 95 0.62 0.57 -6.88
N GLN A 96 1.23 1.40 -6.04
CA GLN A 96 2.36 2.24 -6.43
C GLN A 96 3.58 1.92 -5.57
N VAL A 97 4.74 1.72 -6.20
CA VAL A 97 6.01 1.39 -5.54
C VAL A 97 7.11 2.29 -6.08
N TYR A 98 7.77 3.02 -5.18
CA TYR A 98 8.82 3.99 -5.53
C TYR A 98 10.09 3.75 -4.72
N SER A 99 11.24 3.69 -5.42
CA SER A 99 12.60 3.64 -4.85
C SER A 99 12.68 2.71 -3.63
N SER A 100 12.21 1.47 -3.78
CA SER A 100 12.02 0.49 -2.71
C SER A 100 12.43 -0.90 -3.14
N HIS A 101 12.62 -1.79 -2.16
CA HIS A 101 12.94 -3.18 -2.41
C HIS A 101 11.86 -4.09 -1.80
N ILE A 102 11.11 -4.75 -2.64
CA ILE A 102 10.11 -5.75 -2.28
C ILE A 102 10.78 -7.11 -2.36
N GLY A 103 10.96 -7.77 -1.22
CA GLY A 103 11.58 -9.09 -1.11
C GLY A 103 10.75 -10.21 -1.74
N PRO A 104 11.22 -11.46 -1.66
CA PRO A 104 10.56 -12.56 -2.37
C PRO A 104 9.24 -12.97 -1.73
N HIS A 105 8.33 -13.47 -2.58
CA HIS A 105 7.01 -13.98 -2.19
C HIS A 105 6.15 -13.00 -1.38
N ASN A 106 6.31 -11.72 -1.63
CA ASN A 106 5.47 -10.69 -1.01
C ASN A 106 4.13 -10.54 -1.73
N ASN A 107 3.12 -10.05 -1.00
CA ASN A 107 1.82 -9.71 -1.55
C ASN A 107 1.51 -8.24 -1.25
N ILE A 108 1.56 -7.39 -2.29
CA ILE A 108 1.39 -5.95 -2.19
C ILE A 108 0.09 -5.54 -2.90
N GLY A 109 -0.79 -4.88 -2.17
CA GLY A 109 -2.03 -4.35 -2.73
C GLY A 109 -3.30 -5.11 -2.32
N PRO A 110 -4.44 -4.68 -2.91
CA PRO A 110 -4.56 -3.55 -3.83
C PRO A 110 -4.49 -2.17 -3.13
N PHE A 111 -4.22 -1.12 -3.91
CA PHE A 111 -4.21 0.28 -3.46
C PHE A 111 -3.20 0.57 -2.34
N THR A 112 -2.05 -0.09 -2.38
CA THR A 112 -0.92 0.14 -1.48
C THR A 112 -0.01 1.21 -2.07
N HIS A 113 0.51 2.10 -1.21
CA HIS A 113 1.51 3.09 -1.58
C HIS A 113 2.82 2.81 -0.85
N VAL A 114 3.74 2.15 -1.54
CA VAL A 114 5.09 1.89 -1.04
C VAL A 114 5.98 3.05 -1.47
N ARG A 115 6.33 3.91 -0.50
CA ARG A 115 7.17 5.09 -0.73
C ARG A 115 8.63 4.77 -0.49
N VAL A 116 9.45 5.71 -0.89
CA VAL A 116 10.91 5.65 -0.87
C VAL A 116 11.53 4.99 0.37
N ASN A 117 12.57 4.19 0.13
CA ASN A 117 13.34 3.49 1.16
C ASN A 117 12.52 2.50 2.01
N THR A 118 11.51 1.89 1.45
CA THR A 118 10.84 0.75 2.08
C THR A 118 11.55 -0.54 1.63
N VAL A 119 11.89 -1.38 2.59
CA VAL A 119 12.48 -2.70 2.34
C VAL A 119 11.63 -3.76 3.02
N THR A 120 11.23 -4.77 2.27
CA THR A 120 10.52 -5.93 2.82
C THR A 120 11.34 -7.20 2.61
N ASP A 121 11.36 -8.08 3.61
CA ASP A 121 11.95 -9.43 3.51
C ASP A 121 10.89 -10.40 2.94
N TYR A 122 11.11 -11.70 3.07
CA TYR A 122 10.29 -12.78 2.53
C TYR A 122 8.86 -12.82 3.10
N GLY A 123 7.86 -12.97 2.23
CA GLY A 123 6.47 -13.27 2.61
C GLY A 123 5.74 -12.17 3.37
N VAL A 124 6.09 -10.90 3.14
CA VAL A 124 5.38 -9.75 3.73
C VAL A 124 4.11 -9.46 2.95
N HIS A 125 3.02 -9.18 3.66
CA HIS A 125 1.76 -8.73 3.10
C HIS A 125 1.48 -7.27 3.48
N LEU A 126 1.45 -6.40 2.47
CA LEU A 126 0.99 -5.01 2.59
C LEU A 126 -0.30 -4.86 1.79
N GLY A 127 -1.43 -4.83 2.49
CA GLY A 127 -2.76 -4.89 1.89
C GLY A 127 -3.38 -3.52 1.57
N ALA A 128 -4.70 -3.51 1.45
CA ALA A 128 -5.43 -2.37 0.91
C ALA A 128 -5.28 -1.09 1.75
N TYR A 129 -4.96 0.01 1.05
CA TYR A 129 -4.78 1.34 1.62
C TYR A 129 -3.67 1.42 2.68
N VAL A 130 -2.66 0.58 2.55
CA VAL A 130 -1.45 0.67 3.37
C VAL A 130 -0.48 1.63 2.70
N GLU A 131 0.08 2.56 3.48
CA GLU A 131 1.16 3.42 3.06
C GLU A 131 2.40 3.15 3.90
N THR A 132 3.56 2.98 3.25
CA THR A 132 4.85 2.79 3.93
C THR A 132 5.88 3.77 3.43
N LYS A 133 6.82 4.16 4.28
CA LYS A 133 7.93 5.04 3.93
C LYS A 133 9.13 4.80 4.84
N ASN A 134 10.33 4.70 4.27
CA ASN A 134 11.60 4.62 5.01
C ASN A 134 11.52 3.58 6.16
N SER A 135 11.01 2.39 5.84
CA SER A 135 10.70 1.35 6.82
C SER A 135 11.21 -0.01 6.37
N ASN A 136 11.67 -0.81 7.34
CA ASN A 136 12.16 -2.15 7.11
C ASN A 136 11.18 -3.16 7.73
N PHE A 137 10.76 -4.13 6.96
CA PHE A 137 9.90 -5.23 7.41
C PHE A 137 10.67 -6.54 7.30
N ALA A 138 10.96 -7.18 8.42
CA ALA A 138 11.45 -8.54 8.41
C ALA A 138 10.37 -9.50 7.89
N ARG A 139 10.71 -10.78 7.75
CA ARG A 139 9.83 -11.78 7.11
C ARG A 139 8.47 -11.96 7.78
N GLY A 140 7.46 -12.27 6.95
CA GLY A 140 6.17 -12.77 7.38
C GLY A 140 5.26 -11.76 8.07
N ASN A 141 5.52 -10.47 7.92
CA ASN A 141 4.66 -9.42 8.48
C ASN A 141 3.34 -9.30 7.71
N THR A 142 2.27 -9.02 8.43
CA THR A 142 0.93 -8.80 7.89
C THR A 142 0.40 -7.42 8.27
N VAL A 143 0.21 -6.56 7.26
CA VAL A 143 -0.37 -5.22 7.37
C VAL A 143 -1.51 -5.15 6.36
N SER A 144 -2.71 -5.64 6.72
CA SER A 144 -3.75 -5.91 5.72
C SER A 144 -4.57 -4.69 5.30
N HIS A 145 -4.71 -3.66 6.16
CA HIS A 145 -5.74 -2.64 5.96
C HIS A 145 -5.33 -1.27 6.48
N LEU A 146 -5.58 -0.22 5.69
CA LEU A 146 -5.64 1.21 6.06
C LEU A 146 -4.67 1.57 7.20
N THR A 147 -3.39 1.58 6.92
CA THR A 147 -2.32 1.70 7.92
C THR A 147 -1.20 2.58 7.36
N TYR A 148 -0.65 3.48 8.19
CA TYR A 148 0.57 4.20 7.84
C TYR A 148 1.74 3.73 8.69
N ILE A 149 2.80 3.24 8.03
CA ILE A 149 4.06 2.84 8.69
C ILE A 149 5.21 3.62 8.07
N GLY A 150 5.67 4.64 8.78
CA GLY A 150 6.78 5.48 8.38
C GLY A 150 7.93 5.44 9.39
N ASP A 151 9.17 5.52 8.89
CA ASP A 151 10.40 5.55 9.69
C ASP A 151 10.42 4.45 10.76
N SER A 152 10.22 3.19 10.35
CA SER A 152 10.04 2.06 11.28
C SER A 152 10.92 0.88 10.95
N ASP A 153 11.34 0.14 11.99
CA ASP A 153 11.97 -1.16 11.89
C ASP A 153 11.07 -2.21 12.54
N VAL A 154 10.58 -3.16 11.74
CA VAL A 154 9.61 -4.17 12.14
C VAL A 154 10.25 -5.54 12.11
N GLY A 155 10.24 -6.23 13.25
CA GLY A 155 10.66 -7.61 13.41
C GLY A 155 9.80 -8.60 12.63
N LYS A 156 10.00 -9.90 12.84
CA LYS A 156 9.34 -10.98 12.08
C LYS A 156 7.92 -11.23 12.59
N TYR A 157 7.04 -11.65 11.65
CA TYR A 157 5.73 -12.22 11.96
C TYR A 157 4.85 -11.34 12.84
N CYS A 158 4.95 -10.01 12.66
CA CYS A 158 4.05 -9.08 13.31
C CYS A 158 2.75 -8.93 12.53
N ASN A 159 1.68 -8.68 13.25
CA ASN A 159 0.37 -8.38 12.67
C ASN A 159 -0.11 -6.99 13.09
N PHE A 160 -0.50 -6.18 12.10
CA PHE A 160 -0.99 -4.82 12.33
C PHE A 160 -2.50 -4.75 12.11
N GLY A 161 -3.20 -4.29 13.13
CA GLY A 161 -4.61 -3.97 13.04
C GLY A 161 -4.88 -2.74 12.19
N CYS A 162 -6.05 -2.71 11.56
CA CYS A 162 -6.52 -1.60 10.73
C CYS A 162 -6.46 -0.26 11.48
N GLY A 163 -6.06 0.80 10.80
CA GLY A 163 -5.98 2.15 11.36
C GLY A 163 -4.75 2.41 12.23
N THR A 164 -3.77 1.52 12.24
CA THR A 164 -2.50 1.77 12.94
C THR A 164 -1.72 2.88 12.26
N VAL A 165 -1.14 3.78 13.05
CA VAL A 165 -0.33 4.89 12.57
C VAL A 165 0.97 4.98 13.39
N THR A 166 2.11 5.05 12.70
CA THR A 166 3.35 5.50 13.32
C THR A 166 3.42 7.03 13.24
N CYS A 167 3.31 7.69 14.40
CA CYS A 167 3.40 9.15 14.49
C CYS A 167 4.88 9.55 14.54
N ASN A 168 5.53 9.53 13.36
CA ASN A 168 6.98 9.64 13.20
C ASN A 168 7.52 11.07 13.07
N TYR A 169 6.65 12.09 13.10
CA TYR A 169 7.03 13.49 12.90
C TYR A 169 6.42 14.39 13.98
N ASP A 170 7.25 15.18 14.66
CA ASP A 170 6.83 16.07 15.75
C ASP A 170 6.55 17.52 15.31
N GLY A 171 6.61 17.78 14.01
CA GLY A 171 6.49 19.13 13.42
C GLY A 171 7.84 19.71 13.01
N LYS A 172 8.96 19.13 13.45
CA LYS A 172 10.32 19.57 13.16
C LYS A 172 11.21 18.40 12.72
N ASP A 173 11.28 17.34 13.52
CA ASP A 173 12.18 16.20 13.34
C ASP A 173 11.39 14.89 13.16
N LYS A 174 12.04 13.89 12.55
CA LYS A 174 11.48 12.56 12.37
C LYS A 174 12.19 11.57 13.29
N PHE A 175 11.39 10.69 13.88
CA PHE A 175 11.83 9.65 14.79
C PHE A 175 11.41 8.28 14.33
N ARG A 176 12.18 7.26 14.70
CA ARG A 176 11.89 5.87 14.33
C ARG A 176 11.08 5.16 15.40
N THR A 177 10.20 4.29 14.94
CA THR A 177 9.51 3.28 15.75
C THR A 177 10.22 1.94 15.57
N THR A 178 10.48 1.23 16.67
CA THR A 178 11.04 -0.13 16.62
C THR A 178 10.00 -1.12 17.14
N ILE A 179 9.69 -2.15 16.36
CA ILE A 179 8.76 -3.21 16.72
C ILE A 179 9.52 -4.54 16.65
N GLY A 180 9.52 -5.28 17.75
CA GLY A 180 10.18 -6.56 17.86
C GLY A 180 9.49 -7.68 17.08
N ASP A 181 9.93 -8.91 17.29
CA ASP A 181 9.38 -10.09 16.63
C ASP A 181 8.01 -10.49 17.24
N TYR A 182 7.12 -11.06 16.44
CA TYR A 182 5.83 -11.65 16.86
C TYR A 182 4.90 -10.69 17.61
N CYS A 183 4.96 -9.41 17.31
CA CYS A 183 4.10 -8.40 17.91
C CYS A 183 2.70 -8.37 17.29
N PHE A 184 1.70 -8.06 18.10
CA PHE A 184 0.34 -7.78 17.64
C PHE A 184 -0.03 -6.32 17.94
N ILE A 185 -0.13 -5.51 16.89
CA ILE A 185 -0.52 -4.12 17.02
C ILE A 185 -2.04 -4.02 16.83
N GLY A 186 -2.76 -3.67 17.89
CA GLY A 186 -4.22 -3.57 17.87
C GLY A 186 -4.72 -2.48 16.91
N CYS A 187 -5.96 -2.63 16.42
CA CYS A 187 -6.58 -1.66 15.52
C CYS A 187 -6.59 -0.24 16.10
N ASN A 188 -6.44 0.77 15.24
CA ASN A 188 -6.42 2.19 15.64
C ASN A 188 -5.38 2.50 16.73
N THR A 189 -4.25 1.81 16.73
CA THR A 189 -3.12 2.13 17.60
C THR A 189 -2.28 3.26 16.99
N ASN A 190 -2.03 4.32 17.75
CA ASN A 190 -1.06 5.34 17.41
C ASN A 190 0.25 5.04 18.16
N LEU A 191 1.35 4.84 17.41
CA LEU A 191 2.69 4.67 17.98
C LEU A 191 3.43 6.00 17.87
N VAL A 192 3.56 6.72 18.98
CA VAL A 192 4.20 8.05 19.00
C VAL A 192 5.70 7.87 19.13
N ALA A 193 6.40 8.05 18.01
CA ALA A 193 7.85 7.87 17.94
C ALA A 193 8.62 9.00 18.67
N PRO A 194 9.80 8.70 19.28
CA PRO A 194 10.43 7.39 19.29
C PRO A 194 9.78 6.45 20.31
N VAL A 195 9.43 5.23 19.89
CA VAL A 195 8.84 4.22 20.77
C VAL A 195 9.29 2.82 20.36
N LYS A 196 9.47 1.93 21.33
CA LYS A 196 9.81 0.53 21.12
C LYS A 196 8.70 -0.38 21.63
N VAL A 197 8.27 -1.33 20.79
CA VAL A 197 7.40 -2.44 21.15
C VAL A 197 8.26 -3.70 21.18
N GLY A 198 8.41 -4.31 22.37
CA GLY A 198 9.27 -5.49 22.55
C GLY A 198 8.70 -6.77 21.95
N ASP A 199 9.52 -7.81 21.83
CA ASP A 199 9.15 -9.08 21.22
C ASP A 199 7.90 -9.70 21.87
N GLY A 200 6.97 -10.19 21.04
CA GLY A 200 5.73 -10.81 21.49
C GLY A 200 4.78 -9.88 22.23
N ALA A 201 5.03 -8.57 22.21
CA ALA A 201 4.14 -7.61 22.86
C ALA A 201 2.91 -7.30 22.03
N TYR A 202 1.86 -6.91 22.72
CA TYR A 202 0.56 -6.51 22.17
C TYR A 202 0.28 -5.06 22.48
N THR A 203 -0.44 -4.37 21.60
CA THR A 203 -1.09 -3.09 21.94
C THR A 203 -2.60 -3.25 21.89
N ALA A 204 -3.30 -2.70 22.88
CA ALA A 204 -4.76 -2.73 22.90
C ALA A 204 -5.34 -1.80 21.83
N ALA A 205 -6.37 -2.24 21.14
CA ALA A 205 -7.04 -1.42 20.11
C ALA A 205 -7.46 -0.05 20.65
N GLY A 206 -7.28 1.00 19.83
CA GLY A 206 -7.60 2.39 20.19
C GLY A 206 -6.61 3.04 21.16
N SER A 207 -5.42 2.47 21.33
CA SER A 207 -4.39 3.01 22.22
C SER A 207 -3.49 4.02 21.54
N THR A 208 -3.10 5.08 22.26
CA THR A 208 -2.01 5.99 21.87
C THR A 208 -0.78 5.71 22.73
N ILE A 209 0.16 4.95 22.16
CA ILE A 209 1.36 4.46 22.85
C ILE A 209 2.46 5.52 22.78
N THR A 210 2.83 6.07 23.91
CA THR A 210 3.84 7.14 24.06
C THR A 210 5.06 6.71 24.86
N LYS A 211 5.09 5.46 25.35
CA LYS A 211 6.20 4.86 26.10
C LYS A 211 6.44 3.45 25.58
N ASP A 212 7.66 2.97 25.74
CA ASP A 212 8.01 1.61 25.36
C ASP A 212 7.09 0.56 25.98
N VAL A 213 6.73 -0.45 25.18
CA VAL A 213 5.99 -1.62 25.63
C VAL A 213 7.01 -2.76 25.82
N PRO A 214 7.18 -3.28 27.03
CA PRO A 214 8.11 -4.40 27.28
C PRO A 214 7.72 -5.64 26.47
N ALA A 215 8.70 -6.51 26.26
CA ALA A 215 8.46 -7.81 25.62
C ALA A 215 7.35 -8.59 26.35
N GLN A 216 6.49 -9.27 25.58
CA GLN A 216 5.36 -10.09 26.08
C GLN A 216 4.33 -9.30 26.92
N ALA A 217 4.38 -7.97 26.92
CA ALA A 217 3.42 -7.14 27.63
C ALA A 217 2.25 -6.70 26.74
N LEU A 218 1.15 -6.29 27.35
CA LEU A 218 0.04 -5.60 26.72
C LEU A 218 0.10 -4.11 27.06
N GLY A 219 0.42 -3.26 26.07
CA GLY A 219 0.31 -1.80 26.19
C GLY A 219 -1.14 -1.34 26.04
N ILE A 220 -1.70 -0.70 27.06
CA ILE A 220 -3.05 -0.12 27.04
C ILE A 220 -2.95 1.36 27.36
N ALA A 221 -3.34 2.22 26.41
CA ALA A 221 -3.30 3.68 26.55
C ALA A 221 -4.59 4.30 25.98
N ARG A 222 -5.70 3.97 26.61
CA ARG A 222 -7.04 4.50 26.33
C ARG A 222 -7.91 4.48 27.58
N GLU A 223 -8.96 5.31 27.61
CA GLU A 223 -9.92 5.34 28.68
C GLU A 223 -10.70 4.03 28.83
N ARG A 224 -11.18 3.77 30.05
CA ARG A 224 -12.09 2.65 30.31
C ARG A 224 -13.47 2.97 29.76
N GLN A 225 -14.10 1.98 29.14
CA GLN A 225 -15.46 2.12 28.65
C GLN A 225 -16.43 2.41 29.78
N THR A 226 -17.30 3.40 29.57
CA THR A 226 -18.47 3.69 30.41
C THR A 226 -19.73 3.54 29.56
N ASN A 227 -20.68 2.78 30.03
CA ASN A 227 -22.00 2.66 29.41
C ASN A 227 -22.99 3.61 30.10
N LEU A 228 -23.74 4.34 29.31
CA LEU A 228 -24.83 5.22 29.79
C LEU A 228 -26.16 4.57 29.40
N ASP A 229 -26.77 3.89 30.34
CA ASP A 229 -28.04 3.17 30.12
C ASP A 229 -29.17 4.16 29.79
N GLY A 230 -30.01 3.78 28.83
CA GLY A 230 -31.13 4.59 28.37
C GLY A 230 -30.77 5.84 27.53
N TRP A 231 -29.47 6.14 27.30
CA TRP A 231 -29.04 7.35 26.60
C TRP A 231 -29.59 7.46 25.16
N ALA A 232 -29.80 6.34 24.49
CA ALA A 232 -30.25 6.31 23.11
C ALA A 232 -31.79 6.30 22.96
N GLU A 233 -32.53 5.95 24.00
CA GLU A 233 -34.00 5.74 23.95
C GLU A 233 -34.77 6.89 23.30
N PRO A 234 -34.65 8.16 23.74
CA PRO A 234 -35.40 9.26 23.11
C PRO A 234 -35.07 9.47 21.64
N LYS A 235 -33.82 9.19 21.26
CA LYS A 235 -33.37 9.33 19.87
C LYS A 235 -33.90 8.21 18.99
N MET A 236 -33.94 6.99 19.53
CA MET A 236 -34.45 5.82 18.82
C MET A 236 -35.97 5.90 18.61
N GLU A 237 -36.72 6.35 19.59
CA GLU A 237 -38.17 6.57 19.47
C GLU A 237 -38.48 7.57 18.33
N ALA A 238 -37.81 8.71 18.32
CA ALA A 238 -37.95 9.72 17.26
C ALA A 238 -37.56 9.19 15.88
N TYR A 239 -36.46 8.41 15.80
CA TYR A 239 -36.00 7.79 14.57
C TYR A 239 -37.00 6.76 14.03
N ILE A 240 -37.50 5.86 14.89
CA ILE A 240 -38.47 4.84 14.53
C ILE A 240 -39.79 5.49 14.03
N ALA A 241 -40.29 6.50 14.73
CA ALA A 241 -41.50 7.23 14.32
C ALA A 241 -41.32 7.88 12.93
N LYS A 242 -40.15 8.47 12.67
CA LYS A 242 -39.83 9.03 11.35
C LYS A 242 -39.80 7.97 10.25
N LYS A 243 -39.22 6.80 10.51
CA LYS A 243 -39.16 5.70 9.53
C LYS A 243 -40.53 5.12 9.22
N GLN A 244 -41.34 4.89 10.24
CA GLN A 244 -42.73 4.41 10.07
C GLN A 244 -43.60 5.38 9.26
N LYS A 245 -43.36 6.70 9.40
CA LYS A 245 -44.04 7.71 8.57
C LYS A 245 -43.65 7.61 7.09
N LEU A 246 -42.33 7.48 6.81
CA LEU A 246 -41.80 7.30 5.46
C LEU A 246 -42.32 6.01 4.80
N GLU A 247 -42.40 4.91 5.51
CA GLU A 247 -42.93 3.63 5.00
C GLU A 247 -44.42 3.78 4.59
N LYS A 248 -45.22 4.47 5.41
CA LYS A 248 -46.63 4.74 5.08
C LYS A 248 -46.81 5.65 3.86
N GLU A 249 -45.88 6.57 3.63
CA GLU A 249 -45.87 7.46 2.47
C GLU A 249 -45.47 6.73 1.17
N GLN A 250 -44.56 5.76 1.24
CA GLN A 250 -44.11 4.94 0.11
C GLN A 250 -45.08 3.81 -0.27
N SER A 251 -46.03 3.47 0.61
CA SER A 251 -47.04 2.43 0.38
C SER A 251 -48.36 2.98 -0.22
N LYS A 252 -48.42 4.28 -0.54
CA LYS A 252 -49.51 4.95 -1.22
C LYS A 252 -49.14 5.27 -2.66
#